data_9ccd55fbcf3b665838fe9a66a1650d9e
#
_entry.id   9ccd55fbcf3b665838fe9a66a1650d9e
#
_cell.length_a   1.000
_cell.length_b   1.000
_cell.length_c   1.000
_cell.angle_alpha   90.00
_cell.angle_beta   90.00
_cell.angle_gamma   90.00
#
_symmetry.space_group_name_H-M   'P 1'
#
loop_
_entity.id
_entity.type
_entity.pdbx_description
1 polymer ?
#
loop_
_entity_poly.entity_id
_entity_poly.type
_entity_poly.pdbx_seq_one_letter_code
_entity_poly.pdbx_strand_id
1 'polypeptide(L)' 'AWFIDVKDLDADIYRRYTGHDNAQVIDNLSLIAGGGRAGRCVIRLPLIPGYNTDADRASSEARLRDMGFEHFDKFNYEIP' A
#
# COMPACT_ATOMS: atom_id res chain seq x y z
N ALA A 1 -6.56 -5.64 -15.28
CA ALA A 1 -6.22 -4.90 -14.04
C ALA A 1 -4.85 -5.35 -13.54
N TRP A 2 -4.11 -4.42 -12.96
CA TRP A 2 -2.82 -4.72 -12.33
C TRP A 2 -2.99 -4.76 -10.82
N PHE A 3 -2.41 -5.76 -10.19
CA PHE A 3 -2.44 -5.89 -8.74
C PHE A 3 -1.10 -5.43 -8.18
N ILE A 4 -1.14 -4.51 -7.21
CA ILE A 4 0.05 -3.96 -6.58
C ILE A 4 -0.06 -4.20 -5.08
N ASP A 5 0.88 -4.94 -4.52
CA ASP A 5 0.95 -5.17 -3.07
C ASP A 5 1.62 -3.97 -2.40
N VAL A 6 0.91 -3.33 -1.50
CA VAL A 6 1.46 -2.25 -0.67
C VAL A 6 1.37 -2.71 0.78
N LYS A 7 2.49 -3.06 1.37
CA LYS A 7 2.52 -3.61 2.74
C LYS A 7 2.07 -2.57 3.76
N ASP A 8 2.60 -1.37 3.68
CA ASP A 8 2.10 -0.18 4.38
C ASP A 8 2.85 1.05 3.83
N LEU A 9 2.22 2.23 3.85
CA LEU A 9 2.88 3.46 3.44
C LEU A 9 3.62 4.15 4.58
N ASP A 10 3.39 3.76 5.82
CA ASP A 10 4.18 4.24 6.93
C ASP A 10 5.60 3.69 6.83
N ALA A 11 6.60 4.58 6.84
CA ALA A 11 7.98 4.19 6.61
C ALA A 11 8.52 3.26 7.70
N ASP A 12 8.13 3.48 8.95
CA ASP A 12 8.59 2.66 10.07
C ASP A 12 7.98 1.26 10.02
N ILE A 13 6.67 1.17 9.73
CA ILE A 13 5.97 -0.11 9.60
C ILE A 13 6.58 -0.91 8.44
N TYR A 14 6.77 -0.28 7.30
CA TYR A 14 7.33 -0.92 6.13
C TYR A 14 8.73 -1.45 6.40
N ARG A 15 9.57 -0.64 7.05
CA ARG A 15 10.94 -1.04 7.40
C ARG A 15 10.97 -2.19 8.40
N ARG A 16 10.08 -2.18 9.39
CA ARG A 16 10.00 -3.25 10.39
C ARG A 16 9.60 -4.57 9.76
N TYR A 17 8.74 -4.53 8.75
CA TYR A 17 8.25 -5.75 8.10
C TYR A 17 9.20 -6.25 7.02
N THR A 18 9.74 -5.37 6.17
CA THR A 18 10.53 -5.76 5.00
C THR A 18 12.04 -5.66 5.21
N GLY A 19 12.50 -4.87 6.19
CA GLY A 19 13.91 -4.54 6.38
C GLY A 19 14.42 -3.46 5.44
N HIS A 20 13.54 -2.86 4.61
CA HIS A 20 13.90 -1.83 3.63
C HIS A 20 13.03 -0.60 3.83
N ASP A 21 13.47 0.57 3.33
CA ASP A 21 12.61 1.74 3.30
C ASP A 21 11.60 1.64 2.14
N ASN A 22 10.56 2.47 2.19
CA ASN A 22 9.47 2.43 1.21
C ASN A 22 9.56 3.53 0.14
N ALA A 23 10.66 4.24 0.06
CA ALA A 23 10.79 5.39 -0.85
C ALA A 23 10.58 4.96 -2.31
N GLN A 24 11.17 3.84 -2.72
CA GLN A 24 11.04 3.35 -4.09
C GLN A 24 9.61 2.92 -4.40
N VAL A 25 8.91 2.32 -3.44
CA VAL A 25 7.50 1.93 -3.62
C VAL A 25 6.64 3.18 -3.83
N ILE A 26 6.85 4.21 -3.02
CA ILE A 26 6.12 5.46 -3.14
C ILE A 26 6.42 6.14 -4.49
N ASP A 27 7.68 6.17 -4.90
CA ASP A 27 8.08 6.73 -6.19
C ASP A 27 7.41 5.99 -7.35
N ASN A 28 7.39 4.66 -7.32
CA ASN A 28 6.76 3.85 -8.35
C ASN A 28 5.24 4.09 -8.40
N LEU A 29 4.59 4.19 -7.26
CA LEU A 29 3.16 4.51 -7.18
C LEU A 29 2.87 5.88 -7.75
N SER A 30 3.71 6.87 -7.45
CA SER A 30 3.58 8.23 -7.98
C SER A 30 3.72 8.26 -9.51
N LEU A 31 4.65 7.48 -10.07
CA LEU A 31 4.83 7.36 -11.51
C LEU A 31 3.60 6.74 -12.18
N ILE A 32 3.05 5.68 -11.60
CA ILE A 32 1.85 5.02 -12.12
C ILE A 32 0.66 5.99 -12.10
N ALA A 33 0.46 6.68 -10.99
CA ALA A 33 -0.63 7.64 -10.83
C ALA A 33 -0.47 8.82 -11.80
N GLY A 34 0.75 9.34 -11.93
CA GLY A 34 1.05 10.45 -12.85
C GLY A 34 0.88 10.07 -14.32
N GLY A 35 1.03 8.80 -14.66
CA GLY A 35 0.80 8.29 -16.01
C GLY A 35 -0.67 8.01 -16.36
N GLY A 36 -1.61 8.31 -15.45
CA GLY A 36 -3.04 8.08 -15.68
C GLY A 36 -3.46 6.61 -15.57
N ARG A 37 -2.66 5.76 -14.95
CA ARG A 37 -2.90 4.31 -14.87
C ARG A 37 -3.52 3.87 -13.54
N ALA A 38 -3.71 4.80 -12.60
CA ALA A 38 -4.19 4.46 -11.25
C ALA A 38 -5.55 3.75 -11.29
N GLY A 39 -6.45 4.14 -12.19
CA GLY A 39 -7.77 3.51 -12.32
C GLY A 39 -7.74 2.07 -12.83
N ARG A 40 -6.61 1.60 -13.34
CA ARG A 40 -6.42 0.21 -13.82
C ARG A 40 -5.74 -0.67 -12.79
N CYS A 41 -5.37 -0.12 -11.64
CA CYS A 41 -4.64 -0.83 -10.61
C CYS A 41 -5.56 -1.17 -9.46
N VAL A 42 -5.37 -2.38 -8.91
CA VAL A 42 -5.97 -2.79 -7.65
C VAL A 42 -4.84 -2.83 -6.61
N ILE A 43 -4.96 -1.99 -5.59
CA ILE A 43 -3.97 -1.94 -4.51
C ILE A 43 -4.36 -2.98 -3.46
N ARG A 44 -3.47 -3.90 -3.19
CA ARG A 44 -3.66 -4.92 -2.17
C ARG A 44 -3.04 -4.43 -0.86
N LEU A 45 -3.90 -4.24 0.15
CA LEU A 45 -3.51 -3.73 1.46
C LEU A 45 -3.72 -4.81 2.51
N PRO A 46 -2.65 -5.42 3.02
CA PRO A 46 -2.77 -6.43 4.06
C PRO A 46 -2.89 -5.82 5.45
N LEU A 47 -3.63 -6.52 6.33
CA LEU A 47 -3.50 -6.34 7.76
C LEU A 47 -2.48 -7.37 8.25
N ILE A 48 -1.34 -6.92 8.76
CA ILE A 48 -0.23 -7.77 9.16
C ILE A 48 -0.12 -7.77 10.68
N PRO A 49 -0.54 -8.86 11.36
CA PRO A 49 -0.50 -8.89 12.81
C PRO A 49 0.90 -8.59 13.36
N GLY A 50 0.96 -7.69 14.34
CA GLY A 50 2.21 -7.27 14.97
C GLY A 50 2.94 -6.16 14.23
N TYR A 51 2.52 -5.76 13.03
CA TYR A 51 3.17 -4.72 12.24
C TYR A 51 2.28 -3.52 11.97
N ASN A 52 1.04 -3.73 11.54
CA ASN A 52 0.11 -2.64 11.33
C ASN A 52 -1.27 -2.93 11.94
N THR A 53 -2.08 -1.88 12.05
CA THR A 53 -3.45 -1.94 12.58
C THR A 53 -4.44 -1.53 11.49
N ASP A 54 -5.75 -1.67 11.78
CA ASP A 54 -6.79 -1.16 10.89
C ASP A 54 -6.63 0.33 10.64
N ALA A 55 -6.24 1.09 11.66
CA ALA A 55 -6.00 2.53 11.51
C ALA A 55 -4.82 2.83 10.59
N ASP A 56 -3.74 2.06 10.69
CA ASP A 56 -2.57 2.18 9.81
C ASP A 56 -2.96 1.90 8.36
N ARG A 57 -3.73 0.82 8.14
CA ARG A 57 -4.20 0.46 6.81
C ARG A 57 -5.11 1.53 6.23
N ALA A 58 -6.01 2.08 7.04
CA ALA A 58 -6.90 3.16 6.61
C ALA A 58 -6.12 4.43 6.25
N SER A 59 -5.06 4.74 6.98
CA SER A 59 -4.17 5.86 6.67
C SER A 59 -3.47 5.67 5.33
N SER A 60 -2.97 4.46 5.05
CA SER A 60 -2.35 4.13 3.76
C SER A 60 -3.37 4.25 2.63
N GLU A 61 -4.58 3.74 2.83
CA GLU A 61 -5.65 3.85 1.82
C GLU A 61 -5.96 5.32 1.50
N ALA A 62 -6.09 6.17 2.52
CA ALA A 62 -6.39 7.58 2.33
C ALA A 62 -5.31 8.28 1.50
N ARG A 63 -4.03 7.99 1.78
CA ARG A 63 -2.91 8.53 1.01
C ARG A 63 -2.92 8.06 -0.43
N LEU A 64 -3.22 6.79 -0.65
CA LEU A 64 -3.31 6.20 -1.99
C LEU A 64 -4.48 6.78 -2.79
N ARG A 65 -5.62 7.03 -2.15
CA ARG A 65 -6.76 7.70 -2.79
C ARG A 65 -6.41 9.13 -3.20
N ASP A 66 -5.66 9.84 -2.37
CA ASP A 66 -5.18 11.18 -2.72
C ASP A 66 -4.23 11.16 -3.93
N MET A 67 -3.53 10.05 -4.15
CA MET A 67 -2.67 9.86 -5.33
C MET A 67 -3.46 9.51 -6.59
N GLY A 68 -4.73 9.11 -6.47
CA GLY A 68 -5.61 8.78 -7.59
C GLY A 68 -6.01 7.32 -7.69
N PHE A 69 -5.56 6.46 -6.78
CA PHE A 69 -5.97 5.06 -6.78
C PHE A 69 -7.38 4.92 -6.22
N GLU A 70 -8.20 4.06 -6.85
CA GLU A 70 -9.64 3.94 -6.53
C GLU A 70 -10.04 2.52 -6.13
N HIS A 71 -9.24 1.52 -6.46
CA HIS A 71 -9.59 0.12 -6.27
C HIS A 71 -8.63 -0.51 -5.25
N PHE A 72 -9.22 -1.11 -4.22
CA PHE A 72 -8.45 -1.68 -3.11
C PHE A 72 -8.96 -3.08 -2.77
N ASP A 73 -8.02 -3.99 -2.55
CA ASP A 73 -8.27 -5.32 -2.01
C ASP A 73 -7.65 -5.37 -0.61
N LYS A 74 -8.49 -5.28 0.41
CA LYS A 74 -8.06 -5.31 1.82
C LYS A 74 -8.20 -6.73 2.34
N PHE A 75 -7.13 -7.29 2.85
CA PHE A 75 -7.14 -8.65 3.34
C PHE A 75 -6.30 -8.79 4.60
N ASN A 76 -6.55 -9.86 5.34
CA ASN A 76 -5.78 -10.18 6.54
C ASN A 76 -4.65 -11.11 6.14
N TYR A 77 -3.43 -10.74 6.55
CA TYR A 77 -2.26 -11.57 6.30
C TYR A 77 -2.19 -12.64 7.39
N GLU A 78 -2.24 -13.90 6.98
CA GLU A 78 -2.11 -15.01 7.91
C GLU A 78 -0.64 -15.39 8.05
N ILE A 79 -0.17 -15.45 9.29
CA ILE A 79 1.16 -15.92 9.63
C ILE A 79 1.00 -17.38 10.06
N PRO A 80 1.63 -18.32 9.34
CA PRO A 80 1.53 -19.74 9.69
C PRO A 80 2.09 -20.04 11.07
#